data_76dc3185c6b1d160cc1f107144ec7c88
#
_entry.id   76dc3185c6b1d160cc1f107144ec7c88
#
_cell.length_a   1.000
_cell.length_b   1.000
_cell.length_c   1.000
_cell.angle_alpha   90.00
_cell.angle_beta   90.00
_cell.angle_gamma   90.00
#
_symmetry.space_group_name_H-M   'P 1'
#
loop_
_entity.id
_entity.type
_entity.pdbx_description
1 polymer ?
#
loop_
_entity_poly.entity_id
_entity_poly.type
_entity_poly.pdbx_seq_one_letter_code
_entity_poly.pdbx_strand_id
1 'polypeptide(L)'
;LSRKSYRNMGYLNVIEAQSPDVVIIMLGTNDSKQKYWDAERYEEQYLALIDELHNLPGHPYLYLMAPPEAFPAEEGEILYGINNDVIGGEIRNLVPDIAEQSGCGTLDLYALTQDHPEYFVDGIHPTEEGYALIAQMVADQIRADRNAGVW
;
A
#
# COMPACT_ATOMS: atom_id res chain seq x y z
N LEU A 1 3.11 2.82 -17.62
CA LEU A 1 4.01 2.43 -16.51
C LEU A 1 5.36 3.13 -16.65
N SER A 2 5.83 3.77 -15.58
CA SER A 2 7.17 4.35 -15.52
C SER A 2 8.22 3.22 -15.63
N ARG A 3 9.46 3.57 -16.09
CA ARG A 3 10.59 2.61 -16.07
C ARG A 3 10.93 2.13 -14.64
N LYS A 4 10.50 2.90 -13.62
CA LYS A 4 10.70 2.62 -12.19
C LYS A 4 9.45 2.03 -11.53
N SER A 5 8.43 1.62 -12.30
CA SER A 5 7.28 0.92 -11.73
C SER A 5 7.72 -0.43 -11.17
N TYR A 6 7.04 -0.89 -10.13
CA TYR A 6 7.31 -2.17 -9.49
C TYR A 6 7.40 -3.33 -10.49
N ARG A 7 6.46 -3.41 -11.44
CA ARG A 7 6.44 -4.44 -12.50
C ARG A 7 7.65 -4.41 -13.42
N ASN A 8 8.18 -3.21 -13.71
CA ASN A 8 9.31 -3.06 -14.63
C ASN A 8 10.67 -3.29 -13.97
N MET A 9 10.73 -3.38 -12.65
CA MET A 9 11.98 -3.57 -11.90
C MET A 9 12.34 -5.03 -11.66
N GLY A 10 11.50 -5.98 -12.10
CA GLY A 10 11.76 -7.43 -11.98
C GLY A 10 11.56 -7.97 -10.56
N TYR A 11 10.91 -7.23 -9.66
CA TYR A 11 10.68 -7.66 -8.28
C TYR A 11 9.75 -8.87 -8.16
N LEU A 12 8.88 -9.10 -9.15
CA LEU A 12 8.02 -10.29 -9.17
C LEU A 12 8.83 -11.59 -9.14
N ASN A 13 9.95 -11.66 -9.88
CA ASN A 13 10.83 -12.82 -9.84
C ASN A 13 11.47 -13.03 -8.45
N VAL A 14 11.71 -11.95 -7.72
CA VAL A 14 12.24 -12.03 -6.34
C VAL A 14 11.18 -12.58 -5.39
N ILE A 15 9.93 -12.13 -5.51
CA ILE A 15 8.81 -12.64 -4.73
C ILE A 15 8.59 -14.12 -5.03
N GLU A 16 8.55 -14.50 -6.30
CA GLU A 16 8.40 -15.90 -6.72
C GLU A 16 9.48 -16.80 -6.10
N ALA A 17 10.75 -16.36 -6.14
CA ALA A 17 11.87 -17.10 -5.56
C ALA A 17 11.80 -17.27 -4.04
N GLN A 18 11.10 -16.36 -3.34
CA GLN A 18 10.89 -16.45 -1.89
C GLN A 18 9.71 -17.35 -1.50
N SER A 19 8.81 -17.63 -2.45
CA SER A 19 7.58 -18.43 -2.23
C SER A 19 6.84 -18.04 -0.94
N PRO A 20 6.43 -16.77 -0.76
CA PRO A 20 5.78 -16.32 0.45
C PRO A 20 4.38 -16.89 0.58
N ASP A 21 3.92 -17.13 1.82
CA ASP A 21 2.52 -17.47 2.11
C ASP A 21 1.62 -16.23 2.08
N VAL A 22 2.20 -15.06 2.36
CA VAL A 22 1.49 -13.77 2.42
C VAL A 22 2.31 -12.69 1.73
N VAL A 23 1.64 -11.85 0.92
CA VAL A 23 2.22 -10.65 0.33
C VAL A 23 1.40 -9.43 0.73
N ILE A 24 2.07 -8.37 1.18
CA ILE A 24 1.44 -7.09 1.52
C ILE A 24 1.86 -6.07 0.47
N ILE A 25 0.88 -5.40 -0.12
CA ILE A 25 1.08 -4.42 -1.18
C ILE A 25 0.63 -3.05 -0.69
N MET A 26 1.56 -2.09 -0.62
CA MET A 26 1.25 -0.69 -0.33
C MET A 26 1.75 0.17 -1.49
N LEU A 27 0.84 0.57 -2.35
CA LEU A 27 1.10 1.43 -3.50
C LEU A 27 0.13 2.62 -3.50
N GLY A 28 0.53 3.73 -4.13
CA GLY A 28 -0.33 4.90 -4.28
C GLY A 28 0.31 6.21 -3.86
N THR A 29 1.19 6.24 -2.85
CA THR A 29 1.84 7.47 -2.40
C THR A 29 2.49 8.23 -3.57
N ASN A 30 3.27 7.55 -4.40
CA ASN A 30 3.91 8.18 -5.55
C ASN A 30 2.94 8.43 -6.73
N ASP A 31 1.89 7.65 -6.82
CA ASP A 31 0.87 7.78 -7.86
C ASP A 31 -0.03 8.99 -7.58
N SER A 32 -0.20 9.40 -6.32
CA SER A 32 -1.01 10.55 -5.89
C SER A 32 -0.56 11.89 -6.48
N LYS A 33 0.68 11.98 -6.99
CA LYS A 33 1.20 13.22 -7.58
C LYS A 33 0.31 13.69 -8.73
N GLN A 34 -0.14 14.94 -8.65
CA GLN A 34 -1.12 15.50 -9.57
C GLN A 34 -0.84 15.21 -11.07
N LYS A 35 0.42 15.23 -11.48
CA LYS A 35 0.80 14.97 -12.88
C LYS A 35 0.71 13.51 -13.30
N TYR A 36 0.53 12.58 -12.36
CA TYR A 36 0.50 11.13 -12.60
C TYR A 36 -0.83 10.51 -12.24
N TRP A 37 -1.61 11.19 -11.37
CA TRP A 37 -2.84 10.64 -10.84
C TRP A 37 -3.89 10.47 -11.93
N ASP A 38 -4.41 9.26 -11.97
CA ASP A 38 -5.48 8.81 -12.86
C ASP A 38 -6.09 7.58 -12.17
N ALA A 39 -7.28 7.74 -11.61
CA ALA A 39 -7.92 6.74 -10.77
C ALA A 39 -8.23 5.45 -11.53
N GLU A 40 -8.78 5.56 -12.76
CA GLU A 40 -9.13 4.41 -13.60
C GLU A 40 -7.88 3.59 -13.95
N ARG A 41 -6.83 4.29 -14.35
CA ARG A 41 -5.54 3.66 -14.67
C ARG A 41 -4.85 3.04 -13.45
N TYR A 42 -4.99 3.67 -12.27
CA TYR A 42 -4.46 3.13 -11.02
C TYR A 42 -5.13 1.80 -10.70
N GLU A 43 -6.46 1.75 -10.72
CA GLU A 43 -7.25 0.54 -10.49
C GLU A 43 -6.89 -0.57 -11.48
N GLU A 44 -6.91 -0.28 -12.79
CA GLU A 44 -6.55 -1.24 -13.86
C GLU A 44 -5.15 -1.86 -13.62
N GLN A 45 -4.16 -1.01 -13.31
CA GLN A 45 -2.80 -1.48 -13.11
C GLN A 45 -2.61 -2.25 -11.81
N TYR A 46 -3.37 -1.89 -10.78
CA TYR A 46 -3.34 -2.59 -9.50
C TYR A 46 -3.95 -3.99 -9.63
N LEU A 47 -5.13 -4.10 -10.26
CA LEU A 47 -5.76 -5.38 -10.56
C LEU A 47 -4.85 -6.30 -11.39
N ALA A 48 -4.17 -5.74 -12.39
CA ALA A 48 -3.21 -6.50 -13.19
C ALA A 48 -2.01 -6.99 -12.38
N LEU A 49 -1.53 -6.23 -11.39
CA LEU A 49 -0.47 -6.68 -10.47
C LEU A 49 -0.96 -7.79 -9.54
N ILE A 50 -2.17 -7.66 -9.01
CA ILE A 50 -2.80 -8.67 -8.15
C ILE A 50 -2.94 -9.99 -8.90
N ASP A 51 -3.42 -9.96 -10.14
CA ASP A 51 -3.54 -11.15 -10.99
C ASP A 51 -2.18 -11.84 -11.18
N GLU A 52 -1.11 -11.08 -11.46
CA GLU A 52 0.24 -11.64 -11.55
C GLU A 52 0.70 -12.31 -10.25
N LEU A 53 0.40 -11.71 -9.08
CA LEU A 53 0.77 -12.25 -7.79
C LEU A 53 -0.05 -13.48 -7.39
N HIS A 54 -1.35 -13.49 -7.66
CA HIS A 54 -2.21 -14.66 -7.43
C HIS A 54 -1.79 -15.88 -8.27
N ASN A 55 -1.21 -15.64 -9.44
CA ASN A 55 -0.73 -16.70 -10.33
C ASN A 55 0.69 -17.20 -9.98
N LEU A 56 1.33 -16.70 -8.93
CA LEU A 56 2.59 -17.26 -8.44
C LEU A 56 2.41 -18.71 -7.94
N PRO A 57 3.42 -19.58 -8.09
CA PRO A 57 3.32 -21.01 -7.72
C PRO A 57 2.90 -21.26 -6.26
N GLY A 58 3.22 -20.33 -5.35
CA GLY A 58 2.87 -20.42 -3.94
C GLY A 58 1.44 -19.99 -3.62
N HIS A 59 0.73 -19.37 -4.57
CA HIS A 59 -0.61 -18.80 -4.36
C HIS A 59 -0.73 -18.00 -3.06
N PRO A 60 0.12 -16.97 -2.82
CA PRO A 60 0.13 -16.23 -1.58
C PRO A 60 -1.21 -15.53 -1.33
N TYR A 61 -1.61 -15.45 -0.06
CA TYR A 61 -2.69 -14.55 0.31
C TYR A 61 -2.21 -13.09 0.23
N LEU A 62 -3.03 -12.21 -0.35
CA LEU A 62 -2.65 -10.82 -0.58
C LEU A 62 -3.39 -9.89 0.37
N TYR A 63 -2.66 -8.94 0.97
CA TYR A 63 -3.22 -7.78 1.64
C TYR A 63 -2.92 -6.52 0.85
N LEU A 64 -3.94 -5.71 0.60
CA LEU A 64 -3.79 -4.38 0.04
C LEU A 64 -3.81 -3.36 1.17
N MET A 65 -2.77 -2.54 1.25
CA MET A 65 -2.63 -1.53 2.29
C MET A 65 -2.83 -0.14 1.70
N ALA A 66 -3.83 0.58 2.20
CA ALA A 66 -3.95 2.00 1.88
C ALA A 66 -2.73 2.76 2.43
N PRO A 67 -2.10 3.65 1.63
CA PRO A 67 -0.95 4.44 2.09
C PRO A 67 -1.28 5.29 3.31
N PRO A 68 -0.26 5.65 4.13
CA PRO A 68 -0.45 6.55 5.25
C PRO A 68 -0.81 7.96 4.81
N GLU A 69 -1.34 8.75 5.72
CA GLU A 69 -1.45 10.20 5.53
C GLU A 69 -0.08 10.82 5.25
N ALA A 70 -0.05 11.80 4.35
CA ALA A 70 1.14 12.60 4.07
C ALA A 70 1.01 13.98 4.72
N PHE A 71 2.04 14.42 5.43
CA PHE A 71 2.06 15.66 6.19
C PHE A 71 3.00 16.68 5.58
N PRO A 72 2.74 17.99 5.77
CA PRO A 72 3.69 19.02 5.44
C PRO A 72 5.02 18.85 6.22
N ALA A 73 6.14 19.06 5.53
CA ALA A 73 7.45 19.18 6.19
C ALA A 73 7.55 20.53 6.93
N GLU A 74 8.69 20.78 7.60
CA GLU A 74 8.94 22.01 8.36
C GLU A 74 8.74 23.30 7.53
N GLU A 75 8.92 23.24 6.21
CA GLU A 75 8.71 24.36 5.27
C GLU A 75 7.23 24.58 4.90
N GLY A 76 6.30 23.76 5.42
CA GLY A 76 4.85 23.91 5.23
C GLY A 76 4.29 23.29 3.96
N GLU A 77 5.10 22.57 3.16
CA GLU A 77 4.66 21.84 1.98
C GLU A 77 4.89 20.33 2.12
N ILE A 78 4.00 19.54 1.50
CA ILE A 78 4.20 18.10 1.38
C ILE A 78 5.28 17.84 0.33
N LEU A 79 6.35 17.12 0.72
CA LEU A 79 7.51 16.90 -0.12
C LEU A 79 7.19 16.07 -1.38
N TYR A 80 8.06 16.19 -2.38
CA TYR A 80 8.05 15.40 -3.63
C TYR A 80 6.79 15.55 -4.48
N GLY A 81 5.92 16.53 -4.19
CA GLY A 81 4.65 16.74 -4.89
C GLY A 81 3.62 15.63 -4.63
N ILE A 82 3.73 14.94 -3.51
CA ILE A 82 2.72 14.02 -3.00
C ILE A 82 1.45 14.82 -2.70
N ASN A 83 0.29 14.24 -3.04
CA ASN A 83 -1.01 14.86 -2.85
C ASN A 83 -1.82 14.09 -1.83
N ASN A 84 -1.95 14.64 -0.62
CA ASN A 84 -2.69 14.00 0.47
C ASN A 84 -4.21 13.95 0.22
N ASP A 85 -4.77 14.91 -0.53
CA ASP A 85 -6.20 14.86 -0.89
C ASP A 85 -6.52 13.65 -1.77
N VAL A 86 -5.60 13.29 -2.67
CA VAL A 86 -5.72 12.08 -3.49
C VAL A 86 -5.53 10.82 -2.62
N ILE A 87 -4.56 10.82 -1.70
CA ILE A 87 -4.33 9.65 -0.82
C ILE A 87 -5.56 9.41 0.05
N GLY A 88 -5.99 10.40 0.82
CA GLY A 88 -7.08 10.26 1.79
C GLY A 88 -8.48 10.24 1.17
N GLY A 89 -8.67 10.93 0.03
CA GLY A 89 -9.97 11.05 -0.62
C GLY A 89 -10.26 9.96 -1.65
N GLU A 90 -9.27 9.59 -2.47
CA GLU A 90 -9.48 8.67 -3.59
C GLU A 90 -8.82 7.31 -3.35
N ILE A 91 -7.51 7.26 -3.13
CA ILE A 91 -6.78 5.99 -3.00
C ILE A 91 -7.26 5.18 -1.81
N ARG A 92 -7.51 5.83 -0.66
CA ARG A 92 -8.02 5.19 0.55
C ARG A 92 -9.35 4.47 0.32
N ASN A 93 -10.20 5.00 -0.56
CA ASN A 93 -11.48 4.37 -0.91
C ASN A 93 -11.31 3.30 -2.00
N LEU A 94 -10.45 3.51 -2.98
CA LEU A 94 -10.22 2.56 -4.06
C LEU A 94 -9.54 1.26 -3.59
N VAL A 95 -8.63 1.33 -2.63
CA VAL A 95 -7.89 0.15 -2.15
C VAL A 95 -8.81 -0.93 -1.57
N PRO A 96 -9.79 -0.63 -0.69
CA PRO A 96 -10.77 -1.63 -0.23
C PRO A 96 -11.64 -2.18 -1.36
N ASP A 97 -12.08 -1.33 -2.30
CA ASP A 97 -12.92 -1.75 -3.42
C ASP A 97 -12.16 -2.74 -4.33
N ILE A 98 -10.89 -2.44 -4.63
CA ILE A 98 -9.99 -3.34 -5.38
C ILE A 98 -9.78 -4.66 -4.62
N ALA A 99 -9.62 -4.60 -3.30
CA ALA A 99 -9.40 -5.78 -2.48
C ALA A 99 -10.64 -6.69 -2.46
N GLU A 100 -11.83 -6.12 -2.29
CA GLU A 100 -13.10 -6.87 -2.34
C GLU A 100 -13.28 -7.54 -3.70
N GLN A 101 -13.05 -6.80 -4.79
CA GLN A 101 -13.17 -7.30 -6.15
C GLN A 101 -12.21 -8.47 -6.45
N SER A 102 -11.02 -8.46 -5.84
CA SER A 102 -9.95 -9.43 -6.11
C SER A 102 -9.78 -10.50 -5.02
N GLY A 103 -10.62 -10.50 -3.97
CA GLY A 103 -10.54 -11.47 -2.89
C GLY A 103 -9.31 -11.31 -1.98
N CYS A 104 -8.80 -10.09 -1.85
CA CYS A 104 -7.66 -9.73 -1.00
C CYS A 104 -8.13 -9.21 0.37
N GLY A 105 -7.26 -9.31 1.38
CA GLY A 105 -7.45 -8.60 2.65
C GLY A 105 -7.09 -7.12 2.53
N THR A 106 -7.54 -6.30 3.48
CA THR A 106 -7.25 -4.86 3.51
C THR A 106 -6.59 -4.42 4.81
N LEU A 107 -5.74 -3.39 4.71
CA LEU A 107 -5.12 -2.70 5.83
C LEU A 107 -5.27 -1.19 5.60
N ASP A 108 -5.91 -0.46 6.50
CA ASP A 108 -6.07 1.00 6.40
C ASP A 108 -4.99 1.71 7.22
N LEU A 109 -3.80 1.88 6.60
CA LEU A 109 -2.69 2.59 7.23
C LEU A 109 -2.99 4.09 7.34
N TYR A 110 -3.82 4.64 6.45
CA TYR A 110 -4.24 6.03 6.56
C TYR A 110 -4.97 6.28 7.88
N ALA A 111 -5.96 5.44 8.23
CA ALA A 111 -6.69 5.58 9.48
C ALA A 111 -5.79 5.45 10.72
N LEU A 112 -4.77 4.58 10.65
CA LEU A 112 -3.82 4.39 11.74
C LEU A 112 -2.93 5.61 11.98
N THR A 113 -2.58 6.34 10.92
CA THR A 113 -1.61 7.43 10.95
C THR A 113 -2.24 8.82 10.82
N GLN A 114 -3.57 8.89 10.64
CA GLN A 114 -4.29 10.14 10.48
C GLN A 114 -4.05 11.07 11.68
N ASP A 115 -3.72 12.32 11.38
CA ASP A 115 -3.42 13.36 12.39
C ASP A 115 -2.17 13.10 13.27
N HIS A 116 -1.28 12.18 12.84
CA HIS A 116 -0.08 11.77 13.59
C HIS A 116 1.24 12.07 12.83
N PRO A 117 1.57 13.35 12.58
CA PRO A 117 2.81 13.71 11.87
C PRO A 117 4.08 13.26 12.60
N GLU A 118 4.04 13.05 13.92
CA GLU A 118 5.16 12.60 14.74
C GLU A 118 5.69 11.20 14.36
N TYR A 119 4.90 10.41 13.66
CA TYR A 119 5.34 9.10 13.15
C TYR A 119 6.15 9.18 11.86
N PHE A 120 6.40 10.40 11.35
CA PHE A 120 7.10 10.60 10.07
C PHE A 120 8.29 11.55 10.22
N VAL A 121 9.42 11.21 9.60
CA VAL A 121 10.66 12.01 9.65
C VAL A 121 10.52 13.30 8.85
N ASP A 122 9.84 13.21 7.71
CA ASP A 122 9.73 14.29 6.71
C ASP A 122 8.29 14.45 6.21
N GLY A 123 7.33 13.95 6.97
CA GLY A 123 5.92 13.93 6.64
C GLY A 123 5.49 12.76 5.73
N ILE A 124 6.43 11.93 5.25
CA ILE A 124 6.16 10.83 4.30
C ILE A 124 6.82 9.53 4.74
N HIS A 125 8.09 9.59 5.17
CA HIS A 125 8.85 8.40 5.55
C HIS A 125 8.72 8.16 7.06
N PRO A 126 8.26 6.97 7.49
CA PRO A 126 8.04 6.69 8.90
C PRO A 126 9.31 6.79 9.75
N THR A 127 9.16 7.24 10.99
CA THR A 127 10.17 7.10 12.05
C THR A 127 10.29 5.63 12.48
N GLU A 128 11.24 5.32 13.37
CA GLU A 128 11.34 4.00 13.98
C GLU A 128 10.05 3.62 14.72
N GLU A 129 9.46 4.56 15.45
CA GLU A 129 8.18 4.38 16.14
C GLU A 129 7.02 4.18 15.14
N GLY A 130 6.98 4.97 14.07
CA GLY A 130 6.01 4.79 12.97
C GLY A 130 6.12 3.40 12.33
N TYR A 131 7.32 2.92 12.04
CA TYR A 131 7.52 1.55 11.55
C TYR A 131 7.07 0.48 12.54
N ALA A 132 7.33 0.66 13.84
CA ALA A 132 6.89 -0.28 14.87
C ALA A 132 5.34 -0.36 14.94
N LEU A 133 4.67 0.79 14.84
CA LEU A 133 3.21 0.87 14.80
C LEU A 133 2.63 0.14 13.58
N ILE A 134 3.19 0.38 12.40
CA ILE A 134 2.79 -0.31 11.15
C ILE A 134 2.99 -1.83 11.29
N ALA A 135 4.14 -2.24 11.78
CA ALA A 135 4.46 -3.66 11.95
C ALA A 135 3.50 -4.35 12.93
N GLN A 136 3.11 -3.66 14.01
CA GLN A 136 2.13 -4.17 14.97
C GLN A 136 0.76 -4.36 14.33
N MET A 137 0.26 -3.36 13.60
CA MET A 137 -1.02 -3.46 12.88
C MET A 137 -1.04 -4.64 11.92
N VAL A 138 0.01 -4.78 11.11
CA VAL A 138 0.15 -5.87 10.15
C VAL A 138 0.15 -7.22 10.85
N ALA A 139 0.94 -7.37 11.92
CA ALA A 139 1.05 -8.62 12.67
C ALA A 139 -0.27 -9.02 13.34
N ASP A 140 -1.02 -8.04 13.85
CA ASP A 140 -2.30 -8.30 14.52
C ASP A 140 -3.37 -8.73 13.51
N GLN A 141 -3.44 -8.08 12.35
CA GLN A 141 -4.37 -8.47 11.28
C GLN A 141 -4.07 -9.87 10.76
N ILE A 142 -2.81 -10.17 10.44
CA ILE A 142 -2.39 -11.48 9.95
C ILE A 142 -2.74 -12.58 10.98
N ARG A 143 -2.50 -12.34 12.27
CA ARG A 143 -2.87 -13.30 13.33
C ARG A 143 -4.37 -13.49 13.44
N ALA A 144 -5.14 -12.41 13.36
CA ALA A 144 -6.60 -12.45 13.45
C ALA A 144 -7.19 -13.29 12.30
N ASP A 145 -6.77 -13.02 11.07
CA ASP A 145 -7.28 -13.68 9.87
C ASP A 145 -6.86 -15.16 9.81
N ARG A 146 -5.62 -15.46 10.19
CA ARG A 146 -5.16 -16.85 10.31
C ARG A 146 -5.96 -17.65 11.35
N ASN A 147 -6.24 -17.05 12.52
CA ASN A 147 -7.05 -17.69 13.54
C ASN A 147 -8.52 -17.87 13.11
N ALA A 148 -9.02 -17.00 12.26
CA ALA A 148 -10.35 -17.08 11.67
C ALA A 148 -10.43 -18.05 10.47
N GLY A 149 -9.29 -18.58 10.01
CA GLY A 149 -9.24 -19.46 8.83
C GLY A 149 -9.54 -18.76 7.52
N VAL A 150 -9.14 -17.50 7.38
CA VAL A 150 -9.31 -16.71 6.14
C VAL A 150 -8.38 -17.25 5.05
N TRP A 151 -7.22 -17.73 5.42
CA TRP A 151 -6.19 -18.30 4.53
C TRP A 151 -5.30 -19.31 5.26
#